data_cbb0b7dc7995534d6ac45dab413c60c4
#
_entry.id   cbb0b7dc7995534d6ac45dab413c60c4
#
_cell.length_a   1.000
_cell.length_b   1.000
_cell.length_c   1.000
_cell.angle_alpha   90.00
_cell.angle_beta   90.00
_cell.angle_gamma   90.00
#
_symmetry.space_group_name_H-M   'P 1'
#
loop_
_entity.id
_entity.type
_entity.pdbx_description
1 polymer ?
#
loop_
_entity_poly.entity_id
_entity_poly.type
_entity_poly.pdbx_seq_one_letter_code
_entity_poly.pdbx_strand_id
1 'polypeptide(L)'
;MEHMKLPSAALALVAVAILCTGPVRQARAQATTPVLAVAEIHYVDTSGEVIDQSADHRRRLRAFEAALRSDLVASGKMANAALECPPNACSVGDLNDAQLLDKAKEAGATHLLIGRFHKMSTLIQQAKFDIIDVKARKMVFDRYITFRGDNDAAWRHAESFVARQILDHRDW
;
A
#
# COMPACT_ATOMS: atom_id res chain seq x y z
N MET A 1 -21.62 33.57 -93.14
CA MET A 1 -22.54 33.73 -91.97
C MET A 1 -22.62 32.41 -91.22
N GLU A 2 -21.77 32.27 -90.20
CA GLU A 2 -22.03 31.20 -89.23
C GLU A 2 -21.18 31.48 -87.98
N HIS A 3 -21.91 31.68 -86.94
CA HIS A 3 -21.30 32.00 -85.60
C HIS A 3 -20.84 30.74 -84.89
N MET A 4 -19.53 30.66 -84.70
CA MET A 4 -18.93 29.58 -83.95
C MET A 4 -18.91 29.95 -82.47
N LYS A 5 -19.71 29.32 -81.63
CA LYS A 5 -19.72 29.45 -80.18
C LYS A 5 -18.71 28.49 -79.60
N LEU A 6 -17.73 29.05 -78.84
CA LEU A 6 -16.86 28.26 -78.00
C LEU A 6 -17.57 27.81 -76.70
N PRO A 7 -17.36 26.58 -76.24
CA PRO A 7 -17.81 26.20 -74.92
C PRO A 7 -16.82 26.54 -73.84
N SER A 8 -17.32 27.12 -72.74
CA SER A 8 -16.61 27.42 -71.52
C SER A 8 -16.19 26.14 -70.80
N ALA A 9 -14.89 25.98 -70.58
CA ALA A 9 -14.35 24.92 -69.72
C ALA A 9 -14.51 25.31 -68.23
N ALA A 10 -15.37 24.57 -67.53
CA ALA A 10 -15.48 24.67 -66.06
C ALA A 10 -14.34 23.92 -65.39
N LEU A 11 -13.49 24.66 -64.70
CA LEU A 11 -12.36 24.14 -63.89
C LEU A 11 -12.90 23.65 -62.53
N ALA A 12 -13.06 22.35 -62.36
CA ALA A 12 -13.45 21.75 -61.07
C ALA A 12 -12.24 21.64 -60.15
N LEU A 13 -12.18 22.48 -59.13
CA LEU A 13 -11.19 22.43 -58.03
C LEU A 13 -11.60 21.27 -57.08
N VAL A 14 -10.89 20.14 -57.11
CA VAL A 14 -11.02 19.06 -56.17
C VAL A 14 -10.12 19.39 -54.93
N ALA A 15 -10.75 19.82 -53.83
CA ALA A 15 -10.09 20.01 -52.58
C ALA A 15 -9.91 18.65 -51.91
N VAL A 16 -8.68 18.13 -51.88
CA VAL A 16 -8.33 16.91 -51.15
C VAL A 16 -8.09 17.30 -49.67
N ALA A 17 -9.09 17.01 -48.82
CA ALA A 17 -8.93 17.12 -47.35
C ALA A 17 -8.14 15.92 -46.84
N ILE A 18 -6.84 16.09 -46.56
CA ILE A 18 -6.02 15.08 -45.90
C ILE A 18 -6.38 15.10 -44.41
N LEU A 19 -7.22 14.17 -43.98
CA LEU A 19 -7.46 13.87 -42.55
C LEU A 19 -6.18 13.23 -41.97
N CYS A 20 -5.38 14.04 -41.27
CA CYS A 20 -4.29 13.53 -40.43
C CYS A 20 -4.87 12.82 -39.20
N THR A 21 -5.25 11.56 -39.34
CA THR A 21 -5.51 10.67 -38.20
C THR A 21 -4.17 10.18 -37.62
N GLY A 22 -3.53 11.05 -36.85
CA GLY A 22 -2.38 10.64 -36.04
C GLY A 22 -2.83 9.62 -34.98
N PRO A 23 -2.05 8.56 -34.71
CA PRO A 23 -2.38 7.65 -33.63
C PRO A 23 -2.37 8.41 -32.30
N VAL A 24 -3.53 8.52 -31.67
CA VAL A 24 -3.62 8.99 -30.28
C VAL A 24 -2.92 7.96 -29.43
N ARG A 25 -1.65 8.19 -29.13
CA ARG A 25 -0.93 7.43 -28.10
C ARG A 25 -1.63 7.75 -26.78
N GLN A 26 -2.50 6.83 -26.35
CA GLN A 26 -2.95 6.82 -24.97
C GLN A 26 -1.70 6.64 -24.11
N ALA A 27 -1.28 7.70 -23.45
CA ALA A 27 -0.27 7.64 -22.40
C ALA A 27 -0.84 6.76 -21.30
N ARG A 28 -0.45 5.49 -21.29
CA ARG A 28 -0.73 4.58 -20.20
C ARG A 28 0.04 5.16 -19.02
N ALA A 29 -0.66 5.74 -18.04
CA ALA A 29 -0.05 6.13 -16.79
C ALA A 29 0.68 4.87 -16.26
N GLN A 30 2.00 4.91 -16.22
CA GLN A 30 2.78 3.85 -15.60
C GLN A 30 2.37 3.86 -14.14
N ALA A 31 1.73 2.77 -13.70
CA ALA A 31 1.43 2.58 -12.30
C ALA A 31 2.78 2.63 -11.55
N THR A 32 2.98 3.66 -10.77
CA THR A 32 4.18 3.78 -9.94
C THR A 32 4.08 2.72 -8.84
N THR A 33 5.17 1.97 -8.62
CA THR A 33 5.24 0.99 -7.54
C THR A 33 4.89 1.67 -6.21
N PRO A 34 3.90 1.17 -5.45
CA PRO A 34 3.57 1.73 -4.15
C PRO A 34 4.78 1.72 -3.22
N VAL A 35 4.99 2.80 -2.48
CA VAL A 35 6.03 2.91 -1.45
C VAL A 35 5.34 2.80 -0.09
N LEU A 36 5.60 1.72 0.64
CA LEU A 36 4.96 1.42 1.92
C LEU A 36 5.87 1.79 3.08
N ALA A 37 5.38 2.64 3.98
CA ALA A 37 5.94 2.78 5.32
C ALA A 37 5.19 1.83 6.27
N VAL A 38 5.93 1.15 7.15
CA VAL A 38 5.36 0.28 8.17
C VAL A 38 5.64 0.90 9.53
N ALA A 39 4.58 1.35 10.22
CA ALA A 39 4.68 1.83 11.60
C ALA A 39 5.06 0.68 12.56
N GLU A 40 5.60 1.01 13.71
CA GLU A 40 5.78 0.02 14.77
C GLU A 40 4.41 -0.52 15.21
N ILE A 41 4.34 -1.83 15.46
CA ILE A 41 3.10 -2.48 15.83
C ILE A 41 2.81 -2.21 17.31
N HIS A 42 1.65 -1.61 17.58
CA HIS A 42 1.18 -1.42 18.94
C HIS A 42 0.74 -2.76 19.55
N TYR A 43 1.19 -3.04 20.77
CA TYR A 43 0.88 -4.29 21.47
C TYR A 43 0.21 -4.04 22.81
N VAL A 44 -0.88 -4.76 23.05
CA VAL A 44 -1.61 -4.75 24.33
C VAL A 44 -1.76 -6.18 24.82
N ASP A 45 -1.46 -6.43 26.09
CA ASP A 45 -1.69 -7.71 26.77
C ASP A 45 -2.73 -7.55 27.88
N THR A 46 -3.85 -8.26 27.76
CA THR A 46 -4.90 -8.34 28.75
C THR A 46 -5.18 -9.78 29.18
N SER A 47 -4.22 -10.69 28.91
CA SER A 47 -4.37 -12.13 29.18
C SER A 47 -4.45 -12.47 30.66
N GLY A 48 -3.96 -11.60 31.53
CA GLY A 48 -3.89 -11.84 32.98
C GLY A 48 -2.84 -12.87 33.39
N GLU A 49 -1.88 -13.19 32.50
CA GLU A 49 -0.80 -14.12 32.83
C GLU A 49 0.14 -13.51 33.89
N VAL A 50 0.52 -14.33 34.86
CA VAL A 50 1.37 -13.93 35.98
C VAL A 50 2.84 -13.76 35.54
N ILE A 51 3.27 -14.51 34.52
CA ILE A 51 4.65 -14.48 34.03
C ILE A 51 4.82 -13.30 33.08
N ASP A 52 5.78 -12.43 33.37
CA ASP A 52 6.12 -11.33 32.45
C ASP A 52 6.78 -11.87 31.17
N GLN A 53 6.09 -11.73 30.06
CA GLN A 53 6.55 -12.14 28.73
C GLN A 53 6.89 -10.93 27.83
N SER A 54 6.98 -9.73 28.39
CA SER A 54 7.14 -8.49 27.64
C SER A 54 8.39 -8.48 26.75
N ALA A 55 9.48 -9.09 27.19
CA ALA A 55 10.72 -9.19 26.42
C ALA A 55 10.53 -10.10 25.17
N ASP A 56 9.84 -11.22 25.33
CA ASP A 56 9.53 -12.15 24.23
C ASP A 56 8.56 -11.53 23.22
N HIS A 57 7.53 -10.84 23.69
CA HIS A 57 6.59 -10.14 22.83
C HIS A 57 7.28 -9.03 22.02
N ARG A 58 8.12 -8.20 22.64
CA ARG A 58 8.92 -7.20 21.91
C ARG A 58 9.82 -7.83 20.85
N ARG A 59 10.44 -8.97 21.14
CA ARG A 59 11.27 -9.70 20.18
C ARG A 59 10.44 -10.21 19.02
N ARG A 60 9.28 -10.82 19.28
CA ARG A 60 8.34 -11.34 18.25
C ARG A 60 7.78 -10.21 17.40
N LEU A 61 7.41 -9.07 17.98
CA LEU A 61 6.93 -7.90 17.24
C LEU A 61 7.98 -7.41 16.25
N ARG A 62 9.22 -7.22 16.71
CA ARG A 62 10.32 -6.80 15.81
C ARG A 62 10.57 -7.81 14.69
N ALA A 63 10.53 -9.12 15.02
CA ALA A 63 10.69 -10.17 14.03
C ALA A 63 9.54 -10.17 13.00
N PHE A 64 8.31 -9.99 13.47
CA PHE A 64 7.11 -9.87 12.64
C PHE A 64 7.22 -8.69 11.67
N GLU A 65 7.54 -7.51 12.19
CA GLU A 65 7.70 -6.28 11.38
C GLU A 65 8.81 -6.42 10.33
N ALA A 66 9.94 -6.99 10.72
CA ALA A 66 11.08 -7.19 9.81
C ALA A 66 10.73 -8.19 8.69
N ALA A 67 10.09 -9.31 9.04
CA ALA A 67 9.65 -10.31 8.08
C ALA A 67 8.59 -9.73 7.13
N LEU A 68 7.59 -9.04 7.65
CA LEU A 68 6.54 -8.41 6.84
C LEU A 68 7.13 -7.41 5.82
N ARG A 69 8.03 -6.52 6.25
CA ARG A 69 8.73 -5.60 5.34
C ARG A 69 9.51 -6.36 4.27
N SER A 70 10.24 -7.40 4.68
CA SER A 70 11.03 -8.24 3.77
C SER A 70 10.18 -8.91 2.71
N ASP A 71 9.08 -9.56 3.11
CA ASP A 71 8.21 -10.31 2.20
C ASP A 71 7.48 -9.38 1.21
N LEU A 72 7.02 -8.22 1.68
CA LEU A 72 6.36 -7.23 0.82
C LEU A 72 7.32 -6.67 -0.24
N VAL A 73 8.56 -6.35 0.14
CA VAL A 73 9.59 -5.85 -0.80
C VAL A 73 10.06 -6.96 -1.75
N ALA A 74 10.31 -8.17 -1.24
CA ALA A 74 10.76 -9.31 -2.05
C ALA A 74 9.76 -9.70 -3.15
N SER A 75 8.48 -9.38 -2.97
CA SER A 75 7.46 -9.59 -3.99
C SER A 75 7.64 -8.74 -5.26
N GLY A 76 8.41 -7.65 -5.19
CA GLY A 76 8.55 -6.65 -6.25
C GLY A 76 7.31 -5.77 -6.47
N LYS A 77 6.24 -5.97 -5.69
CA LYS A 77 4.98 -5.20 -5.81
C LYS A 77 5.01 -3.88 -5.03
N MET A 78 5.90 -3.77 -4.04
CA MET A 78 6.03 -2.61 -3.16
C MET A 78 7.49 -2.28 -2.90
N ALA A 79 7.78 -0.99 -2.72
CA ALA A 79 9.03 -0.51 -2.14
C ALA A 79 8.81 -0.15 -0.66
N ASN A 80 9.88 -0.13 0.15
CA ASN A 80 9.80 0.25 1.55
C ASN A 80 10.32 1.67 1.78
N ALA A 81 9.64 2.44 2.63
CA ALA A 81 10.13 3.68 3.21
C ALA A 81 10.30 3.50 4.73
N ALA A 82 11.40 3.97 5.27
CA ALA A 82 11.64 3.96 6.72
C ALA A 82 11.04 5.20 7.36
N LEU A 83 10.30 5.02 8.47
CA LEU A 83 9.82 6.14 9.27
C LEU A 83 10.95 6.65 10.18
N GLU A 84 11.14 7.96 10.19
CA GLU A 84 12.08 8.63 11.09
C GLU A 84 11.43 8.82 12.47
N CYS A 85 11.64 7.86 13.36
CA CYS A 85 11.13 7.87 14.72
C CYS A 85 12.20 7.39 15.71
N PRO A 86 12.18 7.87 16.96
CA PRO A 86 12.91 7.22 18.03
C PRO A 86 12.45 5.77 18.20
N PRO A 87 13.31 4.86 18.63
CA PRO A 87 12.92 3.47 18.89
C PRO A 87 11.75 3.37 19.89
N ASN A 88 10.77 2.53 19.59
CA ASN A 88 9.54 2.30 20.34
C ASN A 88 8.67 3.56 20.53
N ALA A 89 8.67 4.46 19.56
CA ALA A 89 7.87 5.70 19.58
C ALA A 89 7.14 5.99 18.28
N CYS A 90 6.91 4.94 17.45
CA CYS A 90 6.30 5.08 16.14
C CYS A 90 5.09 4.17 15.94
N SER A 91 4.41 3.83 17.01
CA SER A 91 3.17 3.06 16.95
C SER A 91 1.94 3.97 17.14
N VAL A 92 0.75 3.43 16.88
CA VAL A 92 -0.52 4.12 17.20
C VAL A 92 -0.79 4.23 18.71
N GLY A 93 0.03 3.64 19.54
CA GLY A 93 0.04 3.87 20.98
C GLY A 93 0.80 5.13 21.38
N ASP A 94 1.71 5.59 20.52
CA ASP A 94 2.61 6.72 20.79
C ASP A 94 2.18 7.98 20.01
N LEU A 95 1.73 7.79 18.78
CA LEU A 95 1.34 8.85 17.84
C LEU A 95 -0.08 8.62 17.35
N ASN A 96 -0.80 9.70 17.10
CA ASN A 96 -2.10 9.60 16.43
C ASN A 96 -1.92 9.36 14.92
N ASP A 97 -3.00 8.94 14.25
CA ASP A 97 -2.98 8.60 12.82
C ASP A 97 -2.50 9.76 11.93
N ALA A 98 -2.82 11.01 12.29
CA ALA A 98 -2.39 12.18 11.52
C ALA A 98 -0.87 12.37 11.60
N GLN A 99 -0.29 12.21 12.78
CA GLN A 99 1.16 12.32 12.99
C GLN A 99 1.91 11.19 12.28
N LEU A 100 1.39 9.96 12.31
CA LEU A 100 1.98 8.84 11.57
C LEU A 100 1.90 9.05 10.06
N LEU A 101 0.79 9.58 9.54
CA LEU A 101 0.64 9.93 8.13
C LEU A 101 1.59 11.03 7.69
N ASP A 102 1.81 12.05 8.52
CA ASP A 102 2.76 13.12 8.21
C ASP A 102 4.19 12.57 8.16
N LYS A 103 4.59 11.69 9.09
CA LYS A 103 5.89 10.99 9.05
C LYS A 103 6.03 10.09 7.82
N ALA A 104 4.98 9.37 7.43
CA ALA A 104 4.99 8.56 6.21
C ALA A 104 5.18 9.42 4.96
N LYS A 105 4.53 10.58 4.91
CA LYS A 105 4.69 11.56 3.83
C LYS A 105 6.12 12.11 3.77
N GLU A 106 6.70 12.47 4.92
CA GLU A 106 8.10 12.94 5.03
C GLU A 106 9.09 11.87 4.54
N ALA A 107 8.82 10.60 4.84
CA ALA A 107 9.60 9.45 4.36
C ALA A 107 9.40 9.14 2.85
N GLY A 108 8.55 9.88 2.15
CA GLY A 108 8.23 9.64 0.74
C GLY A 108 7.34 8.42 0.49
N ALA A 109 6.66 7.92 1.50
CA ALA A 109 5.72 6.82 1.36
C ALA A 109 4.43 7.27 0.66
N THR A 110 3.88 6.38 -0.17
CA THR A 110 2.54 6.54 -0.75
C THR A 110 1.48 5.89 0.13
N HIS A 111 1.88 4.89 0.93
CA HIS A 111 1.01 4.12 1.81
C HIS A 111 1.64 3.94 3.18
N LEU A 112 0.80 3.94 4.22
CA LEU A 112 1.20 3.70 5.61
C LEU A 112 0.47 2.47 6.13
N LEU A 113 1.22 1.46 6.60
CA LEU A 113 0.69 0.31 7.32
C LEU A 113 0.76 0.58 8.83
N ILE A 114 -0.37 0.40 9.48
CA ILE A 114 -0.55 0.48 10.93
C ILE A 114 -0.98 -0.89 11.43
N GLY A 115 -0.29 -1.41 12.45
CA GLY A 115 -0.59 -2.69 13.08
C GLY A 115 -0.91 -2.55 14.56
N ARG A 116 -1.86 -3.37 15.03
CA ARG A 116 -2.22 -3.50 16.44
C ARG A 116 -2.34 -4.98 16.79
N PHE A 117 -1.66 -5.40 17.84
CA PHE A 117 -1.81 -6.73 18.43
C PHE A 117 -2.47 -6.63 19.80
N HIS A 118 -3.34 -7.57 20.10
CA HIS A 118 -3.98 -7.72 21.40
C HIS A 118 -3.93 -9.18 21.85
N LYS A 119 -3.15 -9.47 22.88
CA LYS A 119 -3.16 -10.75 23.56
C LYS A 119 -4.33 -10.79 24.53
N MET A 120 -5.34 -11.58 24.21
CA MET A 120 -6.57 -11.71 25.02
C MET A 120 -6.48 -12.79 26.08
N SER A 121 -5.69 -13.82 25.83
CA SER A 121 -5.47 -14.93 26.76
C SER A 121 -4.15 -15.61 26.44
N THR A 122 -3.76 -16.60 27.24
CA THR A 122 -2.57 -17.47 27.04
C THR A 122 -2.45 -17.99 25.61
N LEU A 123 -3.57 -18.24 24.94
CA LEU A 123 -3.59 -18.89 23.62
C LEU A 123 -4.13 -18.01 22.49
N ILE A 124 -4.89 -16.95 22.77
CA ILE A 124 -5.61 -16.18 21.76
C ILE A 124 -4.95 -14.82 21.55
N GLN A 125 -4.49 -14.61 20.33
CA GLN A 125 -3.98 -13.34 19.83
C GLN A 125 -4.95 -12.80 18.79
N GLN A 126 -5.19 -11.49 18.85
CA GLN A 126 -5.90 -10.75 17.82
C GLN A 126 -4.94 -9.74 17.21
N ALA A 127 -5.08 -9.49 15.93
CA ALA A 127 -4.32 -8.42 15.28
C ALA A 127 -5.19 -7.73 14.24
N LYS A 128 -4.99 -6.41 14.13
CA LYS A 128 -5.59 -5.58 13.11
C LYS A 128 -4.49 -4.88 12.32
N PHE A 129 -4.64 -4.85 11.00
CA PHE A 129 -3.75 -4.18 10.06
C PHE A 129 -4.57 -3.29 9.16
N ASP A 130 -4.22 -2.02 9.13
CA ASP A 130 -4.82 -1.00 8.28
C ASP A 130 -3.75 -0.45 7.34
N ILE A 131 -4.05 -0.27 6.04
CA ILE A 131 -3.19 0.48 5.13
C ILE A 131 -3.95 1.71 4.67
N ILE A 132 -3.29 2.85 4.77
CA ILE A 132 -3.85 4.16 4.47
C ILE A 132 -3.08 4.76 3.30
N ASP A 133 -3.78 5.20 2.26
CA ASP A 133 -3.21 6.08 1.23
C ASP A 133 -2.83 7.42 1.88
N VAL A 134 -1.54 7.74 1.84
CA VAL A 134 -0.98 8.92 2.52
C VAL A 134 -1.49 10.23 1.92
N LYS A 135 -1.68 10.27 0.59
CA LYS A 135 -2.17 11.46 -0.12
C LYS A 135 -3.66 11.66 0.07
N ALA A 136 -4.45 10.61 -0.11
CA ALA A 136 -5.90 10.66 0.01
C ALA A 136 -6.36 10.66 1.47
N ARG A 137 -5.48 10.27 2.41
CA ARG A 137 -5.79 10.04 3.84
C ARG A 137 -6.98 9.07 4.01
N LYS A 138 -7.03 8.06 3.15
CA LYS A 138 -8.12 7.10 3.10
C LYS A 138 -7.59 5.69 3.32
N MET A 139 -8.29 4.92 4.17
CA MET A 139 -8.02 3.50 4.34
C MET A 139 -8.32 2.77 3.03
N VAL A 140 -7.32 2.03 2.52
CA VAL A 140 -7.40 1.24 1.29
C VAL A 140 -7.34 -0.26 1.58
N PHE A 141 -6.87 -0.67 2.75
CA PHE A 141 -6.84 -2.05 3.19
C PHE A 141 -7.17 -2.11 4.68
N ASP A 142 -8.00 -3.09 5.07
CA ASP A 142 -8.35 -3.41 6.46
C ASP A 142 -8.33 -4.94 6.62
N ARG A 143 -7.63 -5.43 7.64
CA ARG A 143 -7.60 -6.86 7.95
C ARG A 143 -7.55 -7.08 9.45
N TYR A 144 -8.56 -7.78 9.94
CA TYR A 144 -8.59 -8.32 11.29
C TYR A 144 -8.34 -9.81 11.25
N ILE A 145 -7.46 -10.30 12.11
CA ILE A 145 -7.15 -11.72 12.25
C ILE A 145 -7.19 -12.14 13.72
N THR A 146 -7.49 -13.41 13.93
CA THR A 146 -7.34 -14.09 15.22
C THR A 146 -6.51 -15.33 14.99
N PHE A 147 -5.50 -15.56 15.81
CA PHE A 147 -4.68 -16.76 15.75
C PHE A 147 -4.42 -17.34 17.14
N ARG A 148 -4.02 -18.61 17.17
CA ARG A 148 -3.76 -19.34 18.40
C ARG A 148 -2.27 -19.59 18.58
N GLY A 149 -1.83 -19.46 19.82
CA GLY A 149 -0.46 -19.71 20.23
C GLY A 149 0.34 -18.44 20.46
N ASP A 150 1.12 -18.46 21.54
CA ASP A 150 2.04 -17.39 21.90
C ASP A 150 3.49 -17.89 21.81
N ASN A 151 3.86 -18.34 20.62
CA ASN A 151 5.21 -18.82 20.30
C ASN A 151 5.65 -18.34 18.92
N ASP A 152 6.95 -18.44 18.66
CA ASP A 152 7.56 -17.92 17.43
C ASP A 152 6.97 -18.54 16.16
N ALA A 153 6.54 -19.81 16.21
CA ALA A 153 5.94 -20.48 15.05
C ALA A 153 4.55 -19.90 14.72
N ALA A 154 3.71 -19.69 15.73
CA ALA A 154 2.39 -19.10 15.56
C ALA A 154 2.48 -17.66 15.01
N TRP A 155 3.42 -16.86 15.53
CA TRP A 155 3.64 -15.49 15.08
C TRP A 155 4.17 -15.41 13.63
N ARG A 156 5.11 -16.29 13.24
CA ARG A 156 5.57 -16.38 11.84
C ARG A 156 4.43 -16.79 10.91
N HIS A 157 3.58 -17.73 11.34
CA HIS A 157 2.44 -18.15 10.52
C HIS A 157 1.43 -17.01 10.31
N ALA A 158 1.15 -16.25 11.36
CA ALA A 158 0.30 -15.06 11.29
C ALA A 158 0.89 -13.99 10.37
N GLU A 159 2.20 -13.74 10.48
CA GLU A 159 2.90 -12.80 9.61
C GLU A 159 2.77 -13.18 8.13
N SER A 160 3.15 -14.41 7.77
CA SER A 160 3.07 -14.88 6.39
C SER A 160 1.63 -14.89 5.84
N PHE A 161 0.63 -15.07 6.71
CA PHE A 161 -0.76 -14.92 6.32
C PHE A 161 -1.08 -13.45 5.98
N VAL A 162 -0.69 -12.51 6.83
CA VAL A 162 -0.92 -11.07 6.62
C VAL A 162 -0.20 -10.57 5.38
N ALA A 163 1.06 -10.97 5.18
CA ALA A 163 1.84 -10.63 3.99
C ALA A 163 1.11 -11.04 2.71
N ARG A 164 0.61 -12.27 2.64
CA ARG A 164 -0.18 -12.75 1.49
C ARG A 164 -1.45 -11.94 1.28
N GLN A 165 -2.20 -11.64 2.36
CA GLN A 165 -3.43 -10.85 2.25
C GLN A 165 -3.17 -9.45 1.69
N ILE A 166 -2.06 -8.83 2.07
CA ILE A 166 -1.63 -7.53 1.53
C ILE A 166 -1.23 -7.68 0.06
N LEU A 167 -0.42 -8.68 -0.29
CA LEU A 167 0.07 -8.90 -1.65
C LEU A 167 -1.02 -9.32 -2.65
N ASP A 168 -2.10 -9.92 -2.17
CA ASP A 168 -3.26 -10.32 -2.98
C ASP A 168 -4.26 -9.17 -3.18
N HIS A 169 -4.12 -8.10 -2.40
CA HIS A 169 -4.95 -6.89 -2.58
C HIS A 169 -4.56 -6.18 -3.89
N ARG A 170 -5.55 -5.66 -4.63
CA ARG A 170 -5.36 -5.16 -6.00
C ARG A 170 -5.49 -3.65 -6.15
N ASP A 171 -5.99 -2.98 -5.14
CA ASP A 171 -6.38 -1.56 -5.22
C ASP A 171 -5.33 -0.65 -4.57
N TRP A 172 -4.08 -0.79 -5.04
CA TRP A 172 -2.95 0.07 -4.63
C TRP A 172 -2.81 1.31 -5.52
#